data_8be9de503aa6788b53c49e8fb149a988
#
_entry.id   8be9de503aa6788b53c49e8fb149a988
#
_cell.length_a   1.000
_cell.length_b   1.000
_cell.length_c   1.000
_cell.angle_alpha   90.00
_cell.angle_beta   90.00
_cell.angle_gamma   90.00
#
_symmetry.space_group_name_H-M   'P 1'
#
loop_
_entity.id
_entity.type
_entity.pdbx_description
1 polymer ?
#
loop_
_entity_poly.entity_id
_entity_poly.type
_entity_poly.pdbx_seq_one_letter_code
_entity_poly.pdbx_strand_id
1 'polypeptide(L)'
;AIETPTQKRKNGNTRSHGVHPSHDACRSGGYMQLHEPGLLTIIMNATVSPLRTSSARNRFFMDGYQFQPTKLTFHSVIPNILHVILNEVKNLLCKFAPVNDFTMELFYSRDIEGGICRLDQDESGHCIKVLRHRAGDEISVIDGCGTLCRCRITVDSPKGVEAMVLSSEEGWGGHPYRLHMAVCPTKNNDRYEWFAEKACEIGLDEISPVIGEHSERRVFKTARLEKILVSAAKQSLKGAVPAVNEPVSVKEFIMEHSGQDRDSLKLIAYCFEDENVPRRSIKEVLAGYEGDEIVILIGPEGDFSHAEAELALSNGFIPVHLGDSRLRTETAALTAVSAVYFQHM
;
A
#
# COMPACT_ATOMS: atom_id res chain seq x y z
N ALA A 1 -41.66 -3.00 -47.47
CA ALA A 1 -42.62 -4.06 -47.67
C ALA A 1 -42.34 -5.18 -46.67
N ILE A 2 -43.36 -5.41 -45.82
CA ILE A 2 -43.78 -6.69 -45.24
C ILE A 2 -42.88 -7.23 -44.13
N GLU A 3 -43.27 -7.60 -42.93
CA GLU A 3 -44.51 -7.52 -42.10
C GLU A 3 -44.12 -7.91 -40.67
N THR A 4 -44.71 -7.25 -39.68
CA THR A 4 -44.80 -7.75 -38.30
C THR A 4 -45.89 -8.83 -38.18
N PRO A 5 -45.89 -9.67 -37.15
CA PRO A 5 -47.12 -9.77 -36.38
C PRO A 5 -46.96 -9.73 -34.85
N THR A 6 -47.97 -9.13 -34.32
CA THR A 6 -48.40 -8.90 -32.95
C THR A 6 -49.06 -10.16 -32.33
N GLN A 7 -49.18 -10.08 -30.99
CA GLN A 7 -50.16 -10.70 -30.05
C GLN A 7 -49.74 -12.00 -29.37
N LYS A 8 -50.10 -12.26 -28.11
CA LYS A 8 -51.23 -11.91 -27.25
C LYS A 8 -50.92 -12.14 -25.74
N ARG A 9 -51.53 -11.31 -24.90
CA ARG A 9 -51.74 -11.48 -23.47
C ARG A 9 -52.42 -12.79 -23.09
N LYS A 10 -52.11 -13.35 -21.89
CA LYS A 10 -53.16 -13.93 -21.01
C LYS A 10 -52.78 -13.70 -19.52
N ASN A 11 -53.76 -13.12 -18.84
CA ASN A 11 -53.88 -12.98 -17.40
C ASN A 11 -54.15 -14.33 -16.74
N GLY A 12 -53.65 -14.49 -15.52
CA GLY A 12 -54.06 -15.60 -14.65
C GLY A 12 -53.77 -15.21 -13.19
N ASN A 13 -54.83 -14.71 -12.56
CA ASN A 13 -54.89 -14.33 -11.17
C ASN A 13 -55.27 -15.58 -10.33
N THR A 14 -54.52 -15.94 -9.30
CA THR A 14 -55.10 -16.71 -8.18
C THR A 14 -54.39 -16.30 -6.87
N ARG A 15 -55.22 -15.81 -5.94
CA ARG A 15 -54.97 -15.60 -4.53
C ARG A 15 -54.91 -16.96 -3.79
N SER A 16 -54.02 -17.09 -2.81
CA SER A 16 -54.41 -17.69 -1.53
C SER A 16 -53.31 -17.44 -0.47
N HIS A 17 -53.74 -16.82 0.64
CA HIS A 17 -53.47 -17.05 2.08
C HIS A 17 -52.01 -17.39 2.46
N GLY A 18 -51.25 -16.54 3.11
CA GLY A 18 -51.35 -16.13 4.50
C GLY A 18 -50.99 -17.23 5.50
N VAL A 19 -49.71 -17.23 5.96
CA VAL A 19 -49.35 -17.68 7.33
C VAL A 19 -48.01 -16.98 7.68
N HIS A 20 -48.05 -16.12 8.71
CA HIS A 20 -46.86 -15.77 9.48
C HIS A 20 -46.46 -16.98 10.37
N PRO A 21 -45.17 -17.20 10.59
CA PRO A 21 -44.71 -17.49 11.95
C PRO A 21 -43.61 -16.52 12.40
N SER A 22 -43.89 -16.01 13.56
CA SER A 22 -43.09 -15.62 14.72
C SER A 22 -41.57 -15.71 14.65
N HIS A 23 -41.00 -14.59 15.16
CA HIS A 23 -39.71 -14.54 15.83
C HIS A 23 -39.39 -15.81 16.63
N ASP A 24 -38.18 -16.35 16.40
CA ASP A 24 -37.30 -16.77 17.50
C ASP A 24 -35.87 -17.07 16.98
N ALA A 25 -34.98 -16.36 17.59
CA ALA A 25 -33.67 -16.77 18.08
C ALA A 25 -32.72 -17.62 17.20
N CYS A 26 -31.66 -17.01 16.73
CA CYS A 26 -30.38 -17.67 16.73
C CYS A 26 -29.29 -16.71 17.28
N ARG A 27 -29.22 -16.64 18.61
CA ARG A 27 -28.01 -16.26 19.34
C ARG A 27 -27.18 -17.54 19.49
N SER A 28 -26.03 -17.56 18.82
CA SER A 28 -24.93 -18.44 19.23
C SER A 28 -23.62 -17.73 18.98
N GLY A 29 -23.37 -16.70 19.78
CA GLY A 29 -22.04 -16.18 20.02
C GLY A 29 -21.39 -17.05 21.08
N GLY A 30 -20.51 -17.97 20.70
CA GLY A 30 -19.69 -18.71 21.63
C GLY A 30 -18.72 -17.76 22.33
N TYR A 31 -19.03 -17.37 23.55
CA TYR A 31 -18.08 -16.75 24.46
C TYR A 31 -17.15 -17.84 25.00
N MET A 32 -15.89 -17.76 24.60
CA MET A 32 -14.83 -18.52 25.24
C MET A 32 -14.59 -17.90 26.62
N GLN A 33 -15.00 -18.58 27.68
CA GLN A 33 -14.69 -18.19 29.07
C GLN A 33 -13.19 -18.40 29.32
N LEU A 34 -12.46 -17.31 29.38
CA LEU A 34 -11.10 -17.29 29.93
C LEU A 34 -11.23 -17.16 31.46
N HIS A 35 -10.92 -18.22 32.17
CA HIS A 35 -10.78 -18.25 33.62
C HIS A 35 -9.42 -17.65 34.03
N GLU A 36 -9.39 -16.33 34.13
CA GLU A 36 -8.46 -15.60 35.01
C GLU A 36 -9.01 -14.19 35.30
N PRO A 37 -9.55 -13.95 36.53
CA PRO A 37 -10.29 -12.69 36.81
C PRO A 37 -9.43 -11.47 37.15
N GLY A 38 -8.13 -11.51 37.01
CA GLY A 38 -7.24 -10.41 37.45
C GLY A 38 -6.92 -9.30 36.44
N LEU A 39 -6.83 -9.62 35.16
CA LEU A 39 -6.31 -8.69 34.16
C LEU A 39 -7.38 -7.83 33.46
N LEU A 40 -8.60 -8.33 33.34
CA LEU A 40 -9.66 -7.63 32.60
C LEU A 40 -10.24 -6.43 33.37
N THR A 41 -10.20 -6.46 34.68
CA THR A 41 -10.75 -5.38 35.52
C THR A 41 -9.91 -4.10 35.47
N ILE A 42 -8.60 -4.20 35.22
CA ILE A 42 -7.70 -3.03 35.11
C ILE A 42 -7.88 -2.28 33.79
N ILE A 43 -8.23 -3.01 32.70
CA ILE A 43 -8.38 -2.39 31.36
C ILE A 43 -9.73 -1.67 31.22
N MET A 44 -10.80 -2.18 31.82
CA MET A 44 -12.14 -1.58 31.69
C MET A 44 -12.35 -0.30 32.52
N ASN A 45 -11.56 -0.05 33.56
CA ASN A 45 -11.68 1.16 34.37
C ASN A 45 -10.83 2.35 33.87
N ALA A 46 -10.06 2.17 32.81
CA ALA A 46 -9.23 3.25 32.23
C ALA A 46 -9.90 4.04 31.08
N THR A 47 -11.08 3.66 30.63
CA THR A 47 -11.66 4.21 29.38
C THR A 47 -12.90 5.07 29.52
N VAL A 48 -13.42 5.35 30.72
CA VAL A 48 -14.59 6.24 30.84
C VAL A 48 -14.49 7.14 32.08
N SER A 49 -14.02 8.36 31.92
CA SER A 49 -14.60 9.57 32.54
C SER A 49 -13.89 10.86 32.11
N PRO A 50 -14.62 11.94 31.84
CA PRO A 50 -14.04 13.21 31.40
C PRO A 50 -13.42 13.97 32.56
N LEU A 51 -12.28 14.58 32.28
CA LEU A 51 -11.54 15.47 33.16
C LEU A 51 -12.42 16.59 33.72
N ARG A 52 -12.69 16.55 35.02
CA ARG A 52 -12.96 17.73 35.83
C ARG A 52 -11.89 17.87 36.89
N THR A 53 -11.15 18.94 36.80
CA THR A 53 -10.18 19.38 37.81
C THR A 53 -10.89 19.72 39.12
N SER A 54 -10.64 18.97 40.17
CA SER A 54 -10.68 19.48 41.54
C SER A 54 -9.84 18.57 42.44
N SER A 55 -9.05 19.22 43.26
CA SER A 55 -8.21 18.69 44.31
C SER A 55 -9.02 17.79 45.25
N ALA A 56 -8.71 16.49 45.27
CA ALA A 56 -9.09 15.60 46.35
C ALA A 56 -8.07 14.46 46.49
N ARG A 57 -7.57 14.32 47.71
CA ARG A 57 -6.66 13.23 48.11
C ARG A 57 -7.43 11.93 48.13
N ASN A 58 -7.20 11.05 47.19
CA ASN A 58 -7.73 9.70 47.27
C ASN A 58 -6.70 8.74 47.83
N ARG A 59 -7.00 8.16 49.00
CA ARG A 59 -6.30 7.02 49.58
C ARG A 59 -6.94 5.76 48.98
N PHE A 60 -6.14 4.96 48.33
CA PHE A 60 -6.51 3.59 48.00
C PHE A 60 -6.03 2.66 49.10
N PHE A 61 -6.94 1.89 49.68
CA PHE A 61 -6.62 0.76 50.52
C PHE A 61 -6.74 -0.54 49.69
N MET A 62 -5.63 -1.27 49.65
CA MET A 62 -5.67 -2.73 49.38
C MET A 62 -5.14 -3.38 50.63
N ASP A 63 -5.77 -4.47 50.98
CA ASP A 63 -5.52 -5.19 52.26
C ASP A 63 -4.03 -5.47 52.48
N GLY A 64 -3.49 -4.84 53.52
CA GLY A 64 -2.25 -5.25 54.18
C GLY A 64 -0.96 -4.53 53.76
N TYR A 65 -0.93 -3.63 52.78
CA TYR A 65 0.30 -2.92 52.41
C TYR A 65 0.14 -1.39 52.41
N GLN A 66 0.90 -0.71 53.27
CA GLN A 66 1.02 0.76 53.23
C GLN A 66 2.03 1.16 52.14
N PHE A 67 1.57 1.79 51.09
CA PHE A 67 2.44 2.46 50.13
C PHE A 67 2.69 3.90 50.55
N GLN A 68 3.94 4.27 50.71
CA GLN A 68 4.34 5.67 50.81
C GLN A 68 4.35 6.31 49.42
N PRO A 69 3.79 7.52 49.22
CA PRO A 69 3.82 8.17 47.93
C PRO A 69 5.18 8.76 47.65
N THR A 70 6.03 8.03 46.96
CA THR A 70 7.20 8.63 46.28
C THR A 70 6.66 9.40 45.05
N LYS A 71 7.17 10.63 44.89
CA LYS A 71 6.86 11.50 43.74
C LYS A 71 7.27 10.85 42.42
N LEU A 72 6.44 9.97 41.87
CA LEU A 72 6.53 9.52 40.48
C LEU A 72 5.78 10.51 39.62
N THR A 73 6.48 11.29 38.85
CA THR A 73 5.90 12.19 37.84
C THR A 73 5.27 11.34 36.72
N PHE A 74 4.02 11.62 36.42
CA PHE A 74 3.20 10.93 35.41
C PHE A 74 3.88 10.80 34.04
N HIS A 75 4.87 11.61 33.74
CA HIS A 75 5.60 11.62 32.44
C HIS A 75 6.60 10.47 32.26
N SER A 76 7.04 9.81 33.33
CA SER A 76 8.04 8.72 33.21
C SER A 76 7.45 7.30 33.26
N VAL A 77 6.20 7.16 33.66
CA VAL A 77 5.56 5.85 33.86
C VAL A 77 4.80 5.38 32.58
N ILE A 78 4.16 6.31 31.89
CA ILE A 78 3.36 5.99 30.69
C ILE A 78 4.20 5.37 29.55
N PRO A 79 5.38 5.89 29.18
CA PRO A 79 6.20 5.27 28.13
C PRO A 79 6.64 3.84 28.47
N ASN A 80 6.99 3.59 29.73
CA ASN A 80 7.42 2.25 30.16
C ASN A 80 6.27 1.25 30.19
N ILE A 81 5.09 1.66 30.65
CA ILE A 81 3.89 0.81 30.63
C ILE A 81 3.46 0.53 29.19
N LEU A 82 3.47 1.52 28.31
CA LEU A 82 3.14 1.36 26.91
C LEU A 82 4.14 0.43 26.21
N HIS A 83 5.42 0.53 26.53
CA HIS A 83 6.46 -0.35 25.98
C HIS A 83 6.31 -1.80 26.46
N VAL A 84 5.97 -2.02 27.72
CA VAL A 84 5.67 -3.36 28.27
C VAL A 84 4.41 -3.94 27.64
N ILE A 85 3.34 -3.15 27.53
CA ILE A 85 2.08 -3.61 26.88
C ILE A 85 2.33 -3.93 25.40
N LEU A 86 3.07 -3.10 24.66
CA LEU A 86 3.42 -3.36 23.26
C LEU A 86 4.26 -4.63 23.08
N ASN A 87 5.21 -4.85 23.99
CA ASN A 87 6.01 -6.09 23.97
C ASN A 87 5.18 -7.33 24.35
N GLU A 88 4.30 -7.23 25.33
CA GLU A 88 3.40 -8.35 25.70
C GLU A 88 2.39 -8.64 24.58
N VAL A 89 1.80 -7.62 23.96
CA VAL A 89 0.92 -7.79 22.80
C VAL A 89 1.67 -8.39 21.62
N LYS A 90 2.90 -7.94 21.34
CA LYS A 90 3.75 -8.52 20.30
C LYS A 90 4.09 -9.99 20.60
N ASN A 91 4.45 -10.31 21.85
CA ASN A 91 4.70 -11.68 22.28
C ASN A 91 3.43 -12.56 22.24
N LEU A 92 2.27 -11.99 22.54
CA LEU A 92 0.98 -12.68 22.46
C LEU A 92 0.62 -12.94 20.98
N LEU A 93 0.76 -11.94 20.12
CA LEU A 93 0.54 -12.10 18.67
C LEU A 93 1.48 -13.14 18.07
N CYS A 94 2.74 -13.18 18.49
CA CYS A 94 3.68 -14.24 18.10
C CYS A 94 3.30 -15.64 18.61
N LYS A 95 2.58 -15.75 19.72
CA LYS A 95 2.11 -17.05 20.25
C LYS A 95 0.81 -17.54 19.62
N PHE A 96 -0.01 -16.64 19.07
CA PHE A 96 -1.29 -16.97 18.42
C PHE A 96 -1.24 -16.91 16.88
N ALA A 97 -0.17 -16.37 16.29
CA ALA A 97 0.08 -16.63 14.89
C ALA A 97 0.32 -18.15 14.74
N PRO A 98 -0.35 -18.84 13.80
CA PRO A 98 0.09 -20.18 13.46
C PRO A 98 1.56 -20.04 13.09
N VAL A 99 2.42 -20.85 13.72
CA VAL A 99 3.84 -20.91 13.43
C VAL A 99 4.01 -21.52 12.02
N ASN A 100 3.65 -20.74 11.01
CA ASN A 100 4.28 -20.77 9.72
C ASN A 100 5.36 -19.69 9.80
N ASP A 101 6.43 -20.07 10.47
CA ASP A 101 7.66 -19.30 10.57
C ASP A 101 8.37 -19.35 9.20
N PHE A 102 7.77 -18.64 8.24
CA PHE A 102 8.41 -18.27 7.01
C PHE A 102 8.36 -16.74 6.91
N THR A 103 9.28 -16.09 7.61
CA THR A 103 9.84 -14.86 7.07
C THR A 103 10.52 -15.27 5.77
N MET A 104 9.76 -15.22 4.65
CA MET A 104 10.29 -15.55 3.34
C MET A 104 11.32 -14.49 3.00
N GLU A 105 12.60 -14.85 3.13
CA GLU A 105 13.70 -13.98 2.72
C GLU A 105 13.81 -14.01 1.21
N LEU A 106 13.66 -12.85 0.59
CA LEU A 106 13.73 -12.69 -0.85
C LEU A 106 15.06 -12.06 -1.26
N PHE A 107 15.68 -12.66 -2.25
CA PHE A 107 16.78 -12.09 -3.03
C PHE A 107 16.27 -11.54 -4.35
N TYR A 108 17.06 -10.69 -4.98
CA TYR A 108 16.75 -10.11 -6.28
C TYR A 108 17.86 -10.37 -7.28
N SER A 109 17.51 -10.81 -8.48
CA SER A 109 18.45 -10.94 -9.59
C SER A 109 17.75 -10.83 -10.93
N ARG A 110 18.32 -10.07 -11.85
CA ARG A 110 17.94 -10.07 -13.28
C ARG A 110 18.76 -11.06 -14.10
N ASP A 111 19.82 -11.65 -13.54
CA ASP A 111 20.68 -12.62 -14.22
C ASP A 111 20.19 -14.04 -13.91
N ILE A 112 19.12 -14.43 -14.59
CA ILE A 112 18.52 -15.76 -14.51
C ILE A 112 18.47 -16.34 -15.92
N GLU A 113 19.48 -17.12 -16.29
CA GLU A 113 19.59 -17.71 -17.61
C GLU A 113 19.96 -19.20 -17.55
N GLY A 114 19.40 -20.00 -18.45
CA GLY A 114 19.75 -21.43 -18.59
C GLY A 114 19.50 -22.26 -17.31
N GLY A 115 18.55 -21.83 -16.46
CA GLY A 115 18.26 -22.47 -15.19
C GLY A 115 19.27 -22.14 -14.08
N ILE A 116 20.13 -21.16 -14.27
CA ILE A 116 21.07 -20.64 -13.27
C ILE A 116 20.73 -19.20 -12.95
N CYS A 117 20.62 -18.92 -11.66
CA CYS A 117 20.45 -17.58 -11.10
C CYS A 117 21.79 -17.10 -10.52
N ARG A 118 22.24 -15.89 -10.86
CA ARG A 118 23.43 -15.26 -10.30
C ARG A 118 23.04 -14.02 -9.53
N LEU A 119 23.40 -13.99 -8.25
CA LEU A 119 23.19 -12.82 -7.41
C LEU A 119 24.33 -11.81 -7.61
N ASP A 120 24.02 -10.52 -7.60
CA ASP A 120 25.05 -9.48 -7.60
C ASP A 120 25.89 -9.50 -6.31
N GLN A 121 26.87 -8.60 -6.22
CA GLN A 121 27.79 -8.57 -5.09
C GLN A 121 27.10 -8.17 -3.76
N ASP A 122 26.11 -7.27 -3.82
CA ASP A 122 25.39 -6.79 -2.62
C ASP A 122 24.48 -7.91 -2.09
N GLU A 123 23.69 -8.54 -2.96
CA GLU A 123 22.82 -9.68 -2.63
C GLU A 123 23.63 -10.91 -2.18
N SER A 124 24.74 -11.20 -2.87
CA SER A 124 25.65 -12.30 -2.49
C SER A 124 26.28 -12.07 -1.12
N GLY A 125 26.69 -10.81 -0.86
CA GLY A 125 27.22 -10.42 0.44
C GLY A 125 26.18 -10.59 1.55
N HIS A 126 24.94 -10.23 1.31
CA HIS A 126 23.83 -10.42 2.23
C HIS A 126 23.55 -11.91 2.47
N CYS A 127 23.42 -12.69 1.41
CA CYS A 127 23.18 -14.12 1.45
C CYS A 127 24.22 -14.87 2.32
N ILE A 128 25.51 -14.65 2.05
CA ILE A 128 26.57 -15.45 2.66
C ILE A 128 27.06 -14.90 4.00
N LYS A 129 27.21 -13.57 4.14
CA LYS A 129 27.79 -12.98 5.35
C LYS A 129 26.75 -12.68 6.42
N VAL A 130 25.55 -12.25 6.02
CA VAL A 130 24.50 -11.86 6.95
C VAL A 130 23.61 -13.06 7.30
N LEU A 131 23.04 -13.70 6.30
CA LEU A 131 22.12 -14.84 6.47
C LEU A 131 22.84 -16.18 6.62
N ARG A 132 24.11 -16.25 6.23
CA ARG A 132 25.01 -17.40 6.42
C ARG A 132 24.60 -18.65 5.64
N HIS A 133 23.91 -18.47 4.50
CA HIS A 133 23.62 -19.55 3.58
C HIS A 133 24.88 -20.21 3.03
N ARG A 134 24.75 -21.49 2.64
CA ARG A 134 25.83 -22.33 2.10
C ARG A 134 25.38 -23.06 0.84
N ALA A 135 26.35 -23.60 0.12
CA ALA A 135 26.04 -24.48 -1.00
C ALA A 135 25.15 -25.64 -0.56
N GLY A 136 24.05 -25.88 -1.29
CA GLY A 136 23.00 -26.83 -0.98
C GLY A 136 21.75 -26.22 -0.34
N ASP A 137 21.82 -25.02 0.25
CA ASP A 137 20.66 -24.33 0.82
C ASP A 137 19.73 -23.84 -0.29
N GLU A 138 18.44 -23.76 0.03
CA GLU A 138 17.41 -23.21 -0.87
C GLU A 138 17.14 -21.76 -0.52
N ILE A 139 17.03 -20.93 -1.57
CA ILE A 139 16.71 -19.51 -1.49
C ILE A 139 15.57 -19.15 -2.43
N SER A 140 14.86 -18.09 -2.12
CA SER A 140 13.81 -17.52 -2.96
C SER A 140 14.32 -16.25 -3.63
N VAL A 141 14.22 -16.18 -4.95
CA VAL A 141 14.74 -15.05 -5.76
C VAL A 141 13.62 -14.50 -6.63
N ILE A 142 13.44 -13.20 -6.64
CA ILE A 142 12.56 -12.51 -7.59
C ILE A 142 13.38 -11.97 -8.76
N ASP A 143 12.81 -12.05 -9.97
CA ASP A 143 13.45 -11.52 -11.20
C ASP A 143 13.19 -10.01 -11.41
N GLY A 144 12.25 -9.44 -10.64
CA GLY A 144 11.80 -8.04 -10.80
C GLY A 144 10.78 -7.84 -11.93
N CYS A 145 10.41 -8.91 -12.64
CA CYS A 145 9.42 -8.90 -13.71
C CYS A 145 8.13 -9.64 -13.33
N GLY A 146 8.00 -10.07 -12.07
CA GLY A 146 6.83 -10.76 -11.55
C GLY A 146 7.03 -12.26 -11.35
N THR A 147 8.24 -12.79 -11.48
CA THR A 147 8.52 -14.22 -11.26
C THR A 147 9.22 -14.45 -9.94
N LEU A 148 8.72 -15.40 -9.15
CA LEU A 148 9.43 -15.97 -8.01
C LEU A 148 10.12 -17.26 -8.43
N CYS A 149 11.44 -17.32 -8.28
CA CYS A 149 12.25 -18.52 -8.48
C CYS A 149 12.67 -19.13 -7.14
N ARG A 150 12.43 -20.43 -6.96
CA ARG A 150 13.07 -21.20 -5.89
C ARG A 150 14.37 -21.78 -6.43
N CYS A 151 15.46 -21.47 -5.77
CA CYS A 151 16.80 -21.80 -6.25
C CYS A 151 17.59 -22.55 -5.18
N ARG A 152 18.50 -23.43 -5.59
CA ARG A 152 19.45 -24.09 -4.69
C ARG A 152 20.87 -23.60 -4.96
N ILE A 153 21.54 -23.10 -3.94
CA ILE A 153 22.87 -22.55 -4.02
C ILE A 153 23.87 -23.64 -4.48
N THR A 154 24.60 -23.36 -5.54
CA THR A 154 25.65 -24.20 -6.06
C THR A 154 27.04 -23.64 -5.76
N VAL A 155 27.18 -22.30 -5.71
CA VAL A 155 28.43 -21.62 -5.36
C VAL A 155 28.12 -20.59 -4.26
N ASP A 156 28.67 -20.76 -3.06
CA ASP A 156 28.47 -19.90 -1.89
C ASP A 156 29.54 -18.82 -1.72
N SER A 157 29.81 -18.07 -2.78
CA SER A 157 30.80 -17.00 -2.77
C SER A 157 30.15 -15.64 -2.37
N PRO A 158 30.71 -14.90 -1.39
CA PRO A 158 30.18 -13.59 -1.02
C PRO A 158 30.42 -12.49 -2.08
N LYS A 159 31.10 -12.81 -3.18
CA LYS A 159 31.31 -11.92 -4.33
C LYS A 159 30.41 -12.25 -5.52
N GLY A 160 29.76 -13.39 -5.50
CA GLY A 160 28.88 -13.87 -6.56
C GLY A 160 28.38 -15.26 -6.18
N VAL A 161 27.12 -15.34 -5.74
CA VAL A 161 26.39 -16.58 -5.47
C VAL A 161 25.81 -17.07 -6.79
N GLU A 162 26.04 -18.37 -7.09
CA GLU A 162 25.30 -19.05 -8.16
C GLU A 162 24.32 -20.04 -7.54
N ALA A 163 23.11 -20.10 -8.10
CA ALA A 163 22.09 -21.01 -7.65
C ALA A 163 21.34 -21.63 -8.82
N MET A 164 21.04 -22.90 -8.74
CA MET A 164 20.25 -23.62 -9.73
C MET A 164 18.77 -23.38 -9.48
N VAL A 165 18.03 -22.99 -10.49
CA VAL A 165 16.56 -22.81 -10.43
C VAL A 165 15.89 -24.18 -10.33
N LEU A 166 15.10 -24.39 -9.29
CA LEU A 166 14.34 -25.62 -9.05
C LEU A 166 12.90 -25.49 -9.58
N SER A 167 12.29 -24.33 -9.41
CA SER A 167 10.94 -24.01 -9.90
C SER A 167 10.78 -22.50 -10.04
N SER A 168 9.82 -22.08 -10.86
CA SER A 168 9.43 -20.69 -11.05
C SER A 168 7.90 -20.54 -10.98
N GLU A 169 7.42 -19.41 -10.45
CA GLU A 169 6.04 -19.03 -10.35
C GLU A 169 5.88 -17.62 -10.94
N GLU A 170 5.17 -17.53 -12.06
CA GLU A 170 4.89 -16.26 -12.76
C GLU A 170 3.71 -15.53 -12.11
N GLY A 171 3.68 -14.19 -12.22
CA GLY A 171 2.61 -13.36 -11.66
C GLY A 171 2.59 -13.30 -10.13
N TRP A 172 3.68 -13.73 -9.49
CA TRP A 172 3.76 -13.82 -8.04
C TRP A 172 3.70 -12.44 -7.36
N GLY A 173 2.76 -12.29 -6.41
CA GLY A 173 2.56 -11.03 -5.68
C GLY A 173 2.05 -9.87 -6.54
N GLY A 174 1.49 -10.17 -7.73
CA GLY A 174 0.93 -9.18 -8.64
C GLY A 174 -0.43 -8.64 -8.20
N HIS A 175 -0.93 -7.68 -8.95
CA HIS A 175 -2.25 -7.04 -8.78
C HIS A 175 -2.94 -6.94 -10.16
N PRO A 176 -4.29 -6.76 -10.21
CA PRO A 176 -5.06 -6.86 -11.45
C PRO A 176 -5.15 -5.55 -12.25
N TYR A 177 -4.22 -4.62 -12.05
CA TYR A 177 -4.15 -3.34 -12.75
C TYR A 177 -2.71 -2.99 -13.10
N ARG A 178 -2.50 -2.03 -13.98
CA ARG A 178 -1.21 -1.39 -14.24
C ARG A 178 -1.29 0.09 -13.89
N LEU A 179 -0.50 0.50 -12.90
CA LEU A 179 -0.47 1.87 -12.40
C LEU A 179 0.86 2.54 -12.72
N HIS A 180 0.79 3.62 -13.52
CA HIS A 180 1.90 4.52 -13.79
C HIS A 180 1.69 5.84 -13.05
N MET A 181 2.60 6.16 -12.13
CA MET A 181 2.58 7.41 -11.36
C MET A 181 3.61 8.39 -11.90
N ALA A 182 3.15 9.48 -12.51
CA ALA A 182 3.98 10.62 -12.90
C ALA A 182 3.93 11.69 -11.81
N VAL A 183 4.98 11.80 -11.02
CA VAL A 183 4.97 12.62 -9.81
C VAL A 183 6.13 13.61 -9.82
N CYS A 184 5.85 14.88 -9.54
CA CYS A 184 6.89 15.90 -9.40
C CYS A 184 7.74 15.62 -8.16
N PRO A 185 9.09 15.55 -8.30
CA PRO A 185 9.98 15.37 -7.18
C PRO A 185 9.83 16.48 -6.15
N THR A 186 9.65 16.10 -4.89
CA THR A 186 9.53 17.01 -3.77
C THR A 186 10.85 17.73 -3.49
N LYS A 187 10.79 18.90 -2.87
CA LYS A 187 12.00 19.64 -2.44
C LYS A 187 12.93 18.78 -1.60
N ASN A 188 12.38 17.99 -0.66
CA ASN A 188 13.13 17.00 0.12
C ASN A 188 12.98 15.61 -0.53
N ASN A 189 14.10 15.06 -1.02
CA ASN A 189 14.14 13.73 -1.63
C ASN A 189 13.59 12.63 -0.73
N ASP A 190 13.85 12.68 0.56
CA ASP A 190 13.42 11.62 1.49
C ASP A 190 11.89 11.42 1.47
N ARG A 191 11.12 12.48 1.18
CA ARG A 191 9.65 12.38 1.04
C ARG A 191 9.24 11.70 -0.24
N TYR A 192 9.92 12.00 -1.35
CA TYR A 192 9.67 11.33 -2.61
C TYR A 192 10.05 9.85 -2.55
N GLU A 193 11.19 9.56 -1.95
CA GLU A 193 11.67 8.19 -1.72
C GLU A 193 10.72 7.41 -0.81
N TRP A 194 10.23 8.04 0.27
CA TRP A 194 9.21 7.45 1.15
C TRP A 194 7.90 7.16 0.40
N PHE A 195 7.44 8.09 -0.44
CA PHE A 195 6.27 7.86 -1.28
C PHE A 195 6.47 6.64 -2.19
N ALA A 196 7.59 6.57 -2.90
CA ALA A 196 7.86 5.49 -3.84
C ALA A 196 7.98 4.12 -3.13
N GLU A 197 8.62 4.08 -1.96
CA GLU A 197 8.67 2.89 -1.11
C GLU A 197 7.24 2.40 -0.77
N LYS A 198 6.38 3.29 -0.26
CA LYS A 198 5.02 2.91 0.14
C LYS A 198 4.09 2.63 -1.04
N ALA A 199 4.27 3.32 -2.15
CA ALA A 199 3.56 3.03 -3.39
C ALA A 199 3.90 1.63 -3.92
N CYS A 200 5.17 1.22 -3.88
CA CYS A 200 5.61 -0.12 -4.23
C CYS A 200 4.97 -1.18 -3.32
N GLU A 201 4.92 -0.94 -2.00
CA GLU A 201 4.27 -1.86 -1.05
C GLU A 201 2.78 -2.07 -1.35
N ILE A 202 2.07 -1.02 -1.75
CA ILE A 202 0.63 -1.05 -2.07
C ILE A 202 0.40 -1.73 -3.42
N GLY A 203 1.02 -1.21 -4.48
CA GLY A 203 0.87 -1.70 -5.85
C GLY A 203 1.12 -0.57 -6.84
N LEU A 204 2.35 -0.54 -7.36
CA LEU A 204 2.83 0.41 -8.35
C LEU A 204 3.62 -0.36 -9.40
N ASP A 205 3.44 -0.05 -10.68
CA ASP A 205 4.18 -0.68 -11.77
C ASP A 205 5.24 0.24 -12.36
N GLU A 206 4.97 1.53 -12.39
CA GLU A 206 5.83 2.48 -13.09
C GLU A 206 5.82 3.85 -12.41
N ILE A 207 6.99 4.48 -12.29
CA ILE A 207 7.16 5.81 -11.73
C ILE A 207 7.99 6.69 -12.66
N SER A 208 7.43 7.84 -13.05
CA SER A 208 8.12 8.89 -13.80
C SER A 208 8.29 10.13 -12.94
N PRO A 209 9.52 10.51 -12.59
CA PRO A 209 9.77 11.82 -12.02
C PRO A 209 9.51 12.89 -13.08
N VAL A 210 8.54 13.78 -12.88
CA VAL A 210 8.21 14.83 -13.86
C VAL A 210 8.52 16.22 -13.31
N ILE A 211 9.09 17.09 -14.13
CA ILE A 211 9.53 18.43 -13.72
C ILE A 211 8.55 19.47 -14.28
N GLY A 212 7.73 20.03 -13.40
CA GLY A 212 6.78 21.10 -13.73
C GLY A 212 7.39 22.50 -13.64
N GLU A 213 6.66 23.49 -14.14
CA GLU A 213 7.08 24.90 -14.10
C GLU A 213 7.35 25.40 -12.69
N HIS A 214 6.49 24.98 -11.73
CA HIS A 214 6.60 25.37 -10.32
C HIS A 214 7.39 24.39 -9.47
N SER A 215 8.09 23.41 -10.09
CA SER A 215 8.95 22.49 -9.36
C SER A 215 10.13 23.22 -8.73
N GLU A 216 10.28 23.12 -7.41
CA GLU A 216 11.48 23.63 -6.72
C GLU A 216 12.71 22.79 -7.07
N ARG A 217 12.53 21.48 -7.25
CA ARG A 217 13.59 20.55 -7.64
C ARG A 217 13.58 20.35 -9.15
N ARG A 218 14.64 20.82 -9.80
CA ARG A 218 14.82 20.76 -11.27
C ARG A 218 15.66 19.58 -11.73
N VAL A 219 16.37 18.92 -10.82
CA VAL A 219 17.23 17.77 -11.11
C VAL A 219 16.90 16.65 -10.13
N PHE A 220 16.65 15.48 -10.66
CA PHE A 220 16.39 14.27 -9.89
C PHE A 220 17.26 13.12 -10.40
N LYS A 221 17.77 12.27 -9.49
CA LYS A 221 18.59 11.10 -9.82
C LYS A 221 17.87 9.83 -9.43
N THR A 222 17.68 8.93 -10.37
CA THR A 222 16.86 7.73 -10.25
C THR A 222 17.56 6.56 -9.55
N ALA A 223 18.89 6.48 -9.64
CA ALA A 223 19.66 5.31 -9.18
C ALA A 223 19.43 4.91 -7.70
N ARG A 224 19.15 5.87 -6.82
CA ARG A 224 18.82 5.56 -5.42
C ARG A 224 17.37 5.07 -5.28
N LEU A 225 16.47 5.64 -6.09
CA LEU A 225 15.06 5.25 -6.11
C LEU A 225 14.91 3.78 -6.53
N GLU A 226 15.62 3.33 -7.56
CA GLU A 226 15.63 1.94 -8.00
C GLU A 226 16.01 0.97 -6.87
N LYS A 227 17.05 1.29 -6.10
CA LYS A 227 17.46 0.48 -4.95
C LYS A 227 16.39 0.42 -3.85
N ILE A 228 15.70 1.53 -3.61
CA ILE A 228 14.59 1.59 -2.64
C ILE A 228 13.45 0.70 -3.11
N LEU A 229 13.07 0.75 -4.37
CA LEU A 229 11.99 -0.05 -4.93
C LEU A 229 12.30 -1.55 -4.91
N VAL A 230 13.54 -1.96 -5.19
CA VAL A 230 13.97 -3.36 -5.03
C VAL A 230 13.79 -3.81 -3.58
N SER A 231 14.25 -3.00 -2.63
CA SER A 231 14.10 -3.30 -1.19
C SER A 231 12.64 -3.39 -0.77
N ALA A 232 11.80 -2.45 -1.23
CA ALA A 232 10.38 -2.40 -0.94
C ALA A 232 9.63 -3.61 -1.53
N ALA A 233 9.93 -4.00 -2.79
CA ALA A 233 9.34 -5.16 -3.43
C ALA A 233 9.67 -6.46 -2.68
N LYS A 234 10.93 -6.66 -2.29
CA LYS A 234 11.36 -7.82 -1.49
C LYS A 234 10.60 -7.86 -0.15
N GLN A 235 10.53 -6.73 0.55
CA GLN A 235 9.91 -6.64 1.87
C GLN A 235 8.38 -6.83 1.82
N SER A 236 7.74 -6.40 0.75
CA SER A 236 6.28 -6.52 0.54
C SER A 236 5.87 -7.79 -0.21
N LEU A 237 6.81 -8.71 -0.46
CA LEU A 237 6.60 -10.00 -1.13
C LEU A 237 5.99 -9.83 -2.54
N LYS A 238 6.58 -8.96 -3.35
CA LYS A 238 6.21 -8.75 -4.74
C LYS A 238 7.30 -9.27 -5.68
N GLY A 239 6.89 -10.00 -6.72
CA GLY A 239 7.80 -10.50 -7.76
C GLY A 239 8.26 -9.41 -8.74
N ALA A 240 7.42 -8.39 -8.96
CA ALA A 240 7.72 -7.27 -9.82
C ALA A 240 8.32 -6.10 -9.02
N VAL A 241 9.33 -5.46 -9.60
CA VAL A 241 9.90 -4.19 -9.10
C VAL A 241 9.42 -3.09 -10.04
N PRO A 242 8.80 -2.02 -9.53
CA PRO A 242 8.33 -0.92 -10.36
C PRO A 242 9.43 -0.34 -11.26
N ALA A 243 9.09 -0.08 -12.52
CA ALA A 243 9.99 0.58 -13.44
C ALA A 243 10.19 2.05 -13.03
N VAL A 244 11.43 2.54 -13.15
CA VAL A 244 11.76 3.95 -12.88
C VAL A 244 12.22 4.60 -14.19
N ASN A 245 11.48 5.60 -14.63
CA ASN A 245 11.83 6.34 -15.84
C ASN A 245 12.79 7.49 -15.54
N GLU A 246 13.54 7.91 -16.56
CA GLU A 246 14.35 9.12 -16.47
C GLU A 246 13.46 10.35 -16.29
N PRO A 247 13.93 11.39 -15.57
CA PRO A 247 13.16 12.59 -15.37
C PRO A 247 12.91 13.34 -16.68
N VAL A 248 11.64 13.67 -16.92
CA VAL A 248 11.20 14.46 -18.09
C VAL A 248 10.41 15.68 -17.65
N SER A 249 10.17 16.66 -18.53
CA SER A 249 9.26 17.75 -18.20
C SER A 249 7.80 17.26 -18.18
N VAL A 250 6.95 17.92 -17.41
CA VAL A 250 5.48 17.66 -17.41
C VAL A 250 4.93 17.74 -18.83
N LYS A 251 5.39 18.71 -19.62
CA LYS A 251 4.97 18.88 -21.02
C LYS A 251 5.36 17.70 -21.90
N GLU A 252 6.61 17.22 -21.81
CA GLU A 252 7.08 16.05 -22.56
C GLU A 252 6.27 14.81 -22.16
N PHE A 253 6.09 14.57 -20.86
CA PHE A 253 5.28 13.46 -20.35
C PHE A 253 3.85 13.48 -20.91
N ILE A 254 3.18 14.64 -20.88
CA ILE A 254 1.82 14.76 -21.42
C ILE A 254 1.80 14.46 -22.92
N MET A 255 2.78 14.96 -23.68
CA MET A 255 2.85 14.75 -25.14
C MET A 255 3.15 13.29 -25.50
N GLU A 256 3.97 12.58 -24.74
CA GLU A 256 4.24 11.15 -24.91
C GLU A 256 2.98 10.31 -24.69
N HIS A 257 2.13 10.72 -23.74
CA HIS A 257 0.86 10.07 -23.46
C HIS A 257 -0.32 10.65 -24.24
N SER A 258 -0.05 11.49 -25.25
CA SER A 258 -1.08 12.08 -26.11
C SER A 258 -1.52 11.09 -27.18
N GLY A 259 -2.78 10.70 -27.17
CA GLY A 259 -3.48 10.24 -28.37
C GLY A 259 -3.27 8.80 -28.85
N GLN A 260 -2.47 7.93 -28.24
CA GLN A 260 -2.22 6.60 -28.76
C GLN A 260 -2.89 5.45 -27.99
N ASP A 261 -3.11 5.60 -26.71
CA ASP A 261 -3.85 4.57 -25.96
C ASP A 261 -5.21 5.11 -25.52
N ARG A 262 -6.24 4.77 -26.31
CA ARG A 262 -7.64 5.08 -25.95
C ARG A 262 -8.13 4.27 -24.77
N ASP A 263 -7.37 3.25 -24.36
CA ASP A 263 -7.77 2.30 -23.34
C ASP A 263 -7.21 2.67 -21.94
N SER A 264 -6.21 3.56 -21.84
CA SER A 264 -5.67 3.97 -20.54
C SER A 264 -6.43 5.16 -19.93
N LEU A 265 -6.75 5.04 -18.62
CA LEU A 265 -7.32 6.14 -17.85
C LEU A 265 -6.22 7.11 -17.43
N LYS A 266 -6.29 8.36 -17.91
CA LYS A 266 -5.31 9.40 -17.61
C LYS A 266 -5.89 10.43 -16.67
N LEU A 267 -5.29 10.61 -15.51
CA LEU A 267 -5.75 11.52 -14.46
C LEU A 267 -4.71 12.59 -14.16
N ILE A 268 -5.16 13.80 -13.88
CA ILE A 268 -4.32 14.90 -13.37
C ILE A 268 -4.94 15.47 -12.10
N ALA A 269 -4.16 15.53 -11.01
CA ALA A 269 -4.61 16.11 -9.75
C ALA A 269 -3.95 17.46 -9.50
N TYR A 270 -4.75 18.52 -9.40
CA TYR A 270 -4.33 19.87 -9.06
C TYR A 270 -5.31 20.54 -8.09
N CYS A 271 -4.92 21.69 -7.49
CA CYS A 271 -5.68 22.29 -6.40
C CYS A 271 -6.51 23.52 -6.80
N PHE A 272 -6.12 24.23 -7.88
CA PHE A 272 -6.89 25.38 -8.32
C PHE A 272 -8.26 24.98 -8.91
N GLU A 273 -9.22 25.88 -8.87
CA GLU A 273 -10.56 25.69 -9.42
C GLU A 273 -10.64 26.35 -10.80
N ASP A 274 -11.28 25.67 -11.75
CA ASP A 274 -11.68 26.20 -13.03
C ASP A 274 -13.20 26.01 -13.17
N GLU A 275 -13.94 27.11 -13.26
CA GLU A 275 -15.40 27.08 -13.39
C GLU A 275 -15.88 26.35 -14.65
N ASN A 276 -15.05 26.31 -15.69
CA ASN A 276 -15.37 25.68 -16.96
C ASN A 276 -15.05 24.19 -16.99
N VAL A 277 -14.12 23.73 -16.12
CA VAL A 277 -13.68 22.34 -16.07
C VAL A 277 -13.63 21.87 -14.61
N PRO A 278 -14.79 21.49 -14.04
CA PRO A 278 -14.85 21.04 -12.65
C PRO A 278 -14.08 19.73 -12.47
N ARG A 279 -13.26 19.68 -11.41
CA ARG A 279 -12.56 18.46 -11.01
C ARG A 279 -13.54 17.42 -10.46
N ARG A 280 -13.39 16.19 -10.87
CA ARG A 280 -14.19 15.06 -10.40
C ARG A 280 -13.51 14.35 -9.23
N SER A 281 -14.26 13.67 -8.40
CA SER A 281 -13.66 12.80 -7.38
C SER A 281 -12.90 11.65 -8.04
N ILE A 282 -11.66 11.41 -7.63
CA ILE A 282 -10.87 10.27 -8.14
C ILE A 282 -11.65 8.95 -7.95
N LYS A 283 -12.36 8.79 -6.84
CA LYS A 283 -13.19 7.62 -6.55
C LYS A 283 -14.30 7.42 -7.59
N GLU A 284 -14.98 8.50 -8.00
CA GLU A 284 -16.05 8.42 -9.01
C GLU A 284 -15.51 8.10 -10.39
N VAL A 285 -14.34 8.64 -10.74
CA VAL A 285 -13.71 8.37 -12.03
C VAL A 285 -13.24 6.93 -12.11
N LEU A 286 -12.57 6.44 -11.08
CA LEU A 286 -12.12 5.05 -11.00
C LEU A 286 -13.29 4.05 -11.02
N ALA A 287 -14.37 4.33 -10.30
CA ALA A 287 -15.56 3.47 -10.28
C ALA A 287 -16.27 3.35 -11.64
N GLY A 288 -16.08 4.31 -12.52
CA GLY A 288 -16.62 4.30 -13.89
C GLY A 288 -15.67 3.76 -14.95
N TYR A 289 -14.50 3.27 -14.57
CA TYR A 289 -13.49 2.75 -15.50
C TYR A 289 -13.42 1.23 -15.41
N GLU A 290 -13.56 0.56 -16.56
CA GLU A 290 -13.56 -0.91 -16.66
C GLU A 290 -12.19 -1.47 -17.13
N GLY A 291 -11.27 -0.62 -17.51
CA GLY A 291 -9.91 -1.03 -17.91
C GLY A 291 -8.97 -1.21 -16.73
N ASP A 292 -7.77 -1.61 -17.02
CA ASP A 292 -6.73 -1.93 -16.03
C ASP A 292 -5.50 -1.00 -16.11
N GLU A 293 -5.37 -0.19 -17.16
CA GLU A 293 -4.25 0.74 -17.33
C GLU A 293 -4.57 2.16 -16.84
N ILE A 294 -3.85 2.65 -15.84
CA ILE A 294 -4.10 3.92 -15.17
C ILE A 294 -2.81 4.75 -15.10
N VAL A 295 -2.88 5.98 -15.57
CA VAL A 295 -1.78 6.97 -15.51
C VAL A 295 -2.24 8.15 -14.65
N ILE A 296 -1.48 8.50 -13.61
CA ILE A 296 -1.84 9.61 -12.71
C ILE A 296 -0.70 10.61 -12.61
N LEU A 297 -1.00 11.87 -12.91
CA LEU A 297 -0.09 13.00 -12.87
C LEU A 297 -0.32 13.83 -11.60
N ILE A 298 0.73 13.97 -10.76
CA ILE A 298 0.71 14.70 -9.49
C ILE A 298 1.73 15.85 -9.54
N GLY A 299 1.26 17.05 -9.25
CA GLY A 299 2.05 18.29 -9.32
C GLY A 299 3.04 18.49 -8.16
N PRO A 300 3.92 19.50 -8.30
CA PRO A 300 4.85 19.91 -7.25
C PRO A 300 4.13 20.64 -6.11
N GLU A 301 4.90 21.04 -5.08
CA GLU A 301 4.35 21.82 -3.95
C GLU A 301 3.70 23.15 -4.39
N GLY A 302 4.15 23.72 -5.52
CA GLY A 302 3.62 24.94 -6.14
C GLY A 302 2.45 24.72 -7.09
N ASP A 303 1.94 23.48 -7.18
CA ASP A 303 0.93 23.04 -8.14
C ASP A 303 1.41 23.10 -9.61
N PHE A 304 0.60 22.61 -10.52
CA PHE A 304 0.81 22.81 -11.97
C PHE A 304 0.54 24.26 -12.37
N SER A 305 1.19 24.73 -13.43
CA SER A 305 0.75 25.96 -14.08
C SER A 305 -0.58 25.75 -14.82
N HIS A 306 -1.33 26.83 -15.04
CA HIS A 306 -2.56 26.73 -15.85
C HIS A 306 -2.29 26.18 -17.25
N ALA A 307 -1.14 26.55 -17.85
CA ALA A 307 -0.75 26.05 -19.17
C ALA A 307 -0.47 24.54 -19.18
N GLU A 308 0.15 24.01 -18.12
CA GLU A 308 0.36 22.56 -17.97
C GLU A 308 -0.95 21.81 -17.81
N ALA A 309 -1.87 22.34 -16.99
CA ALA A 309 -3.19 21.75 -16.81
C ALA A 309 -4.02 21.76 -18.10
N GLU A 310 -4.08 22.90 -18.80
CA GLU A 310 -4.77 23.02 -20.10
C GLU A 310 -4.19 22.05 -21.13
N LEU A 311 -2.86 21.91 -21.18
CA LEU A 311 -2.20 20.95 -22.05
C LEU A 311 -2.62 19.51 -21.72
N ALA A 312 -2.64 19.15 -20.44
CA ALA A 312 -3.06 17.81 -20.01
C ALA A 312 -4.53 17.52 -20.39
N LEU A 313 -5.44 18.47 -20.13
CA LEU A 313 -6.85 18.35 -20.48
C LEU A 313 -7.04 18.18 -21.99
N SER A 314 -6.30 18.96 -22.80
CA SER A 314 -6.33 18.89 -24.27
C SER A 314 -5.82 17.56 -24.81
N ASN A 315 -5.04 16.80 -24.00
CA ASN A 315 -4.47 15.50 -24.34
C ASN A 315 -5.18 14.33 -23.61
N GLY A 316 -6.40 14.57 -23.14
CA GLY A 316 -7.28 13.51 -22.61
C GLY A 316 -7.08 13.15 -21.15
N PHE A 317 -6.32 13.94 -20.39
CA PHE A 317 -6.27 13.79 -18.93
C PHE A 317 -7.56 14.31 -18.29
N ILE A 318 -8.11 13.55 -17.36
CA ILE A 318 -9.29 13.91 -16.59
C ILE A 318 -8.86 14.62 -15.31
N PRO A 319 -9.36 15.84 -15.03
CA PRO A 319 -9.03 16.55 -13.80
C PRO A 319 -9.72 15.91 -12.60
N VAL A 320 -8.93 15.60 -11.57
CA VAL A 320 -9.46 14.97 -10.36
C VAL A 320 -9.07 15.72 -9.09
N HIS A 321 -9.88 15.56 -8.04
CA HIS A 321 -9.51 15.91 -6.68
C HIS A 321 -9.41 14.66 -5.80
N LEU A 322 -8.56 14.72 -4.79
CA LEU A 322 -8.28 13.63 -3.85
C LEU A 322 -8.99 13.83 -2.48
N GLY A 323 -10.07 14.58 -2.47
CA GLY A 323 -10.81 14.99 -1.28
C GLY A 323 -10.65 16.49 -0.99
N ASP A 324 -11.22 16.95 0.15
CA ASP A 324 -11.30 18.37 0.52
C ASP A 324 -10.02 18.88 1.22
N SER A 325 -9.16 17.96 1.67
CA SER A 325 -7.94 18.33 2.39
C SER A 325 -6.83 18.74 1.44
N ARG A 326 -6.09 19.81 1.79
CA ARG A 326 -4.86 20.16 1.08
C ARG A 326 -3.76 19.17 1.44
N LEU A 327 -3.41 18.31 0.50
CA LEU A 327 -2.38 17.30 0.65
C LEU A 327 -1.02 17.84 0.18
N ARG A 328 0.07 17.32 0.75
CA ARG A 328 1.41 17.50 0.18
C ARG A 328 1.58 16.56 -1.01
N THR A 329 2.53 16.85 -1.90
CA THR A 329 2.78 16.08 -3.12
C THR A 329 2.94 14.58 -2.83
N GLU A 330 3.78 14.20 -1.86
CA GLU A 330 3.99 12.80 -1.48
C GLU A 330 2.71 12.15 -0.92
N THR A 331 1.93 12.92 -0.17
CA THR A 331 0.66 12.42 0.39
C THR A 331 -0.41 12.29 -0.69
N ALA A 332 -0.49 13.26 -1.60
CA ALA A 332 -1.41 13.22 -2.74
C ALA A 332 -1.12 12.00 -3.64
N ALA A 333 0.15 11.79 -3.96
CA ALA A 333 0.59 10.66 -4.76
C ALA A 333 0.24 9.31 -4.08
N LEU A 334 0.53 9.16 -2.78
CA LEU A 334 0.18 7.93 -2.06
C LEU A 334 -1.33 7.74 -1.92
N THR A 335 -2.10 8.81 -1.75
CA THR A 335 -3.57 8.76 -1.72
C THR A 335 -4.12 8.28 -3.06
N ALA A 336 -3.56 8.74 -4.18
CA ALA A 336 -3.95 8.29 -5.51
C ALA A 336 -3.67 6.80 -5.73
N VAL A 337 -2.48 6.32 -5.36
CA VAL A 337 -2.14 4.88 -5.38
C VAL A 337 -3.12 4.07 -4.54
N SER A 338 -3.42 4.54 -3.32
CA SER A 338 -4.36 3.86 -2.43
C SER A 338 -5.79 3.82 -3.00
N ALA A 339 -6.21 4.88 -3.71
CA ALA A 339 -7.52 4.91 -4.35
C ALA A 339 -7.66 3.85 -5.44
N VAL A 340 -6.61 3.67 -6.27
CA VAL A 340 -6.56 2.62 -7.29
C VAL A 340 -6.57 1.24 -6.62
N TYR A 341 -5.75 1.02 -5.62
CA TYR A 341 -5.68 -0.25 -4.90
C TYR A 341 -7.05 -0.64 -4.30
N PHE A 342 -7.72 0.27 -3.58
CA PHE A 342 -9.03 -0.01 -2.98
C PHE A 342 -10.15 -0.20 -4.00
N GLN A 343 -10.03 0.37 -5.21
CA GLN A 343 -10.99 0.16 -6.27
C GLN A 343 -10.95 -1.28 -6.82
N HIS A 344 -9.80 -1.95 -6.71
CA HIS A 344 -9.56 -3.29 -7.28
C HIS A 344 -9.49 -4.39 -6.19
N MET A 345 -9.77 -4.07 -4.92
CA MET A 345 -9.94 -5.05 -3.84
C MET A 345 -11.30 -5.71 -3.93
#